data_1c09bd2bbbf43c50a5ecfd9e0440eb47
#
_entry.id   1c09bd2bbbf43c50a5ecfd9e0440eb47
#
_cell.length_a   1.000
_cell.length_b   1.000
_cell.length_c   1.000
_cell.angle_alpha   90.00
_cell.angle_beta   90.00
_cell.angle_gamma   90.00
#
_symmetry.space_group_name_H-M   'P 1'
#
loop_
_entity.id
_entity.type
_entity.pdbx_description
1 polymer ?
#
loop_
_entity_poly.entity_id
_entity_poly.type
_entity_poly.pdbx_seq_one_letter_code
_entity_poly.pdbx_strand_id
1 'polypeptide(L)'
;MLSKKESVVIKAVMFDLDGTLLPVNDDEFTKTYFGLLYKKASAYGYEKDSFIKTILKGVEYMRRNDGNALNSDLFWKAYASEFGEEEVVKMKPVFDEFYFNEFRQAKVVCGENPWAAKVVRHCKEKGLKTIVSTSPFFHHKV
;
A
#
# COMPACT_ATOMS: atom_id res chain seq x y z
N MET A 1 -0.31 24.05 46.93
CA MET A 1 -0.28 24.52 45.51
C MET A 1 -0.71 23.37 44.63
N LEU A 2 -1.94 23.38 44.15
CA LEU A 2 -2.45 22.37 43.22
C LEU A 2 -1.91 22.72 41.83
N SER A 3 -1.08 21.84 41.26
CA SER A 3 -0.59 21.93 39.90
C SER A 3 -1.80 22.01 38.94
N LYS A 4 -1.92 23.10 38.17
CA LYS A 4 -2.85 23.18 37.04
C LYS A 4 -2.52 22.04 36.05
N LYS A 5 -3.35 21.01 35.99
CA LYS A 5 -3.28 20.04 34.89
C LYS A 5 -3.55 20.82 33.59
N GLU A 6 -2.53 21.01 32.78
CA GLU A 6 -2.71 21.50 31.42
C GLU A 6 -3.64 20.51 30.69
N SER A 7 -4.78 20.99 30.25
CA SER A 7 -5.71 20.18 29.45
C SER A 7 -5.13 20.03 28.05
N VAL A 8 -4.74 18.81 27.70
CA VAL A 8 -4.32 18.49 26.34
C VAL A 8 -5.54 18.65 25.40
N VAL A 9 -5.43 19.55 24.47
CA VAL A 9 -6.48 19.77 23.45
C VAL A 9 -6.09 18.98 22.21
N ILE A 10 -6.86 17.94 21.89
CA ILE A 10 -6.71 17.17 20.64
C ILE A 10 -7.22 18.04 19.49
N LYS A 11 -6.41 18.21 18.43
CA LYS A 11 -6.75 19.02 17.25
C LYS A 11 -6.88 18.18 15.97
N ALA A 12 -6.32 16.97 15.95
CA ALA A 12 -6.33 16.08 14.81
C ALA A 12 -6.40 14.62 15.26
N VAL A 13 -6.98 13.78 14.42
CA VAL A 13 -7.00 12.32 14.55
C VAL A 13 -6.43 11.73 13.29
N MET A 14 -5.44 10.86 13.44
CA MET A 14 -4.85 10.10 12.37
C MET A 14 -5.39 8.67 12.43
N PHE A 15 -5.87 8.20 11.29
CA PHE A 15 -6.37 6.83 11.13
C PHE A 15 -5.44 6.06 10.22
N ASP A 16 -5.08 4.87 10.64
CA ASP A 16 -4.52 3.88 9.73
C ASP A 16 -5.63 3.34 8.81
N LEU A 17 -5.25 2.85 7.64
CA LEU A 17 -6.20 2.37 6.63
C LEU A 17 -6.42 0.87 6.73
N ASP A 18 -5.38 0.09 6.47
CA ASP A 18 -5.48 -1.36 6.31
C ASP A 18 -5.64 -2.04 7.67
N GLY A 19 -6.69 -2.85 7.83
CA GLY A 19 -7.07 -3.44 9.12
C GLY A 19 -7.70 -2.47 10.12
N THR A 20 -7.82 -1.18 9.80
CA THR A 20 -8.41 -0.13 10.66
C THR A 20 -9.68 0.44 10.06
N LEU A 21 -9.57 1.36 9.11
CA LEU A 21 -10.73 1.90 8.39
C LEU A 21 -11.25 0.94 7.33
N LEU A 22 -10.35 0.20 6.70
CA LEU A 22 -10.62 -0.81 5.68
C LEU A 22 -10.30 -2.19 6.25
N PRO A 23 -11.30 -3.04 6.57
CA PRO A 23 -11.05 -4.41 6.95
C PRO A 23 -10.42 -5.19 5.79
N VAL A 24 -9.24 -5.73 6.03
CA VAL A 24 -8.49 -6.54 5.07
C VAL A 24 -8.04 -7.82 5.76
N ASN A 25 -8.24 -8.95 5.10
CA ASN A 25 -7.55 -10.18 5.46
C ASN A 25 -6.24 -10.22 4.67
N ASP A 26 -5.13 -10.07 5.37
CA ASP A 26 -3.80 -9.93 4.77
C ASP A 26 -3.42 -11.11 3.87
N ASP A 27 -3.77 -12.34 4.26
CA ASP A 27 -3.46 -13.54 3.49
C ASP A 27 -4.27 -13.61 2.19
N GLU A 28 -5.57 -13.34 2.26
CA GLU A 28 -6.46 -13.32 1.09
C GLU A 28 -6.11 -12.17 0.15
N PHE A 29 -5.82 -11.00 0.69
CA PHE A 29 -5.42 -9.84 -0.09
C PHE A 29 -4.09 -10.12 -0.81
N THR A 30 -3.08 -10.59 -0.09
CA THR A 30 -1.77 -10.92 -0.65
C THR A 30 -1.87 -11.95 -1.76
N LYS A 31 -2.64 -13.02 -1.54
CA LYS A 31 -2.88 -14.07 -2.54
C LYS A 31 -3.57 -13.51 -3.79
N THR A 32 -4.61 -12.69 -3.60
CA THR A 32 -5.36 -12.07 -4.71
C THR A 32 -4.48 -11.10 -5.48
N TYR A 33 -3.77 -10.21 -4.78
CA TYR A 33 -2.84 -9.26 -5.36
C TYR A 33 -1.78 -9.93 -6.24
N PHE A 34 -1.04 -10.90 -5.68
CA PHE A 34 -0.02 -11.62 -6.45
C PHE A 34 -0.60 -12.43 -7.60
N GLY A 35 -1.80 -13.00 -7.43
CA GLY A 35 -2.51 -13.68 -8.51
C GLY A 35 -2.82 -12.77 -9.69
N LEU A 36 -3.35 -11.58 -9.42
CA LEU A 36 -3.66 -10.57 -10.44
C LEU A 36 -2.39 -10.03 -11.11
N LEU A 37 -1.38 -9.68 -10.31
CA LEU A 37 -0.12 -9.13 -10.80
C LEU A 37 0.61 -10.14 -11.69
N TYR A 38 0.70 -11.39 -11.25
CA TYR A 38 1.33 -12.44 -12.06
C TYR A 38 0.54 -12.71 -13.35
N LYS A 39 -0.80 -12.73 -13.29
CA LYS A 39 -1.62 -12.88 -14.50
C LYS A 39 -1.29 -11.81 -15.55
N LYS A 40 -1.02 -10.58 -15.12
CA LYS A 40 -0.58 -9.49 -16.00
C LYS A 40 0.83 -9.78 -16.53
N ALA A 41 1.77 -10.10 -15.65
CA ALA A 41 3.18 -10.31 -15.99
C ALA A 41 3.41 -11.57 -16.85
N SER A 42 2.59 -12.61 -16.71
CA SER A 42 2.71 -13.84 -17.49
C SER A 42 2.62 -13.63 -19.00
N ALA A 43 1.89 -12.61 -19.44
CA ALA A 43 1.82 -12.23 -20.86
C ALA A 43 3.17 -11.74 -21.42
N TYR A 44 4.13 -11.41 -20.56
CA TYR A 44 5.47 -10.95 -20.90
C TYR A 44 6.54 -12.03 -20.74
N GLY A 45 6.14 -13.29 -20.48
CA GLY A 45 7.03 -14.45 -20.42
C GLY A 45 7.71 -14.71 -19.08
N TYR A 46 7.28 -14.05 -18.00
CA TYR A 46 7.85 -14.29 -16.68
C TYR A 46 7.43 -15.64 -16.12
N GLU A 47 8.39 -16.35 -15.54
CA GLU A 47 8.15 -17.54 -14.74
C GLU A 47 7.60 -17.10 -13.36
N LYS A 48 6.61 -17.84 -12.85
CA LYS A 48 5.83 -17.42 -11.68
C LYS A 48 6.65 -17.25 -10.42
N ASP A 49 7.42 -18.25 -10.07
CA ASP A 49 8.11 -18.28 -8.77
C ASP A 49 9.26 -17.27 -8.75
N SER A 50 9.99 -17.13 -9.84
CA SER A 50 11.04 -16.13 -10.02
C SER A 50 10.45 -14.71 -9.96
N PHE A 51 9.34 -14.47 -10.66
CA PHE A 51 8.66 -13.17 -10.65
C PHE A 51 8.18 -12.79 -9.24
N ILE A 52 7.42 -13.66 -8.57
CA ILE A 52 6.90 -13.40 -7.22
C ILE A 52 8.04 -13.18 -6.22
N LYS A 53 9.11 -14.00 -6.29
CA LYS A 53 10.29 -13.83 -5.45
C LYS A 53 10.94 -12.45 -5.63
N THR A 54 11.02 -11.98 -6.87
CA THR A 54 11.57 -10.65 -7.17
C THR A 54 10.69 -9.52 -6.63
N ILE A 55 9.36 -9.64 -6.75
CA ILE A 55 8.44 -8.68 -6.16
C ILE A 55 8.61 -8.63 -4.63
N LEU A 56 8.66 -9.78 -3.97
CA LEU A 56 8.87 -9.86 -2.52
C LEU A 56 10.22 -9.25 -2.10
N LYS A 57 11.28 -9.47 -2.90
CA LYS A 57 12.58 -8.83 -2.68
C LYS A 57 12.47 -7.29 -2.77
N GLY A 58 11.72 -6.78 -3.76
CA GLY A 58 11.45 -5.36 -3.90
C GLY A 58 10.70 -4.78 -2.70
N VAL A 59 9.67 -5.47 -2.22
CA VAL A 59 8.92 -5.10 -1.00
C VAL A 59 9.86 -5.06 0.23
N GLU A 60 10.75 -6.04 0.36
CA GLU A 60 11.71 -6.05 1.47
C GLU A 60 12.70 -4.86 1.41
N TYR A 61 13.12 -4.45 0.21
CA TYR A 61 13.94 -3.24 0.05
C TYR A 61 13.19 -1.98 0.47
N MET A 62 11.89 -1.88 0.11
CA MET A 62 11.05 -0.76 0.56
C MET A 62 10.85 -0.76 2.08
N ARG A 63 10.65 -1.93 2.68
CA ARG A 63 10.47 -2.08 4.13
C ARG A 63 11.70 -1.67 4.93
N ARG A 64 12.89 -1.86 4.37
CA ARG A 64 14.18 -1.45 4.96
C ARG A 64 14.59 -0.02 4.62
N ASN A 65 13.73 0.74 3.96
CA ASN A 65 14.03 2.12 3.59
C ASN A 65 14.24 2.97 4.85
N ASP A 66 15.37 3.63 4.91
CA ASP A 66 15.76 4.55 5.97
C ASP A 66 15.30 6.01 5.73
N GLY A 67 14.53 6.24 4.67
CA GLY A 67 14.01 7.54 4.28
C GLY A 67 14.91 8.35 3.33
N ASN A 68 16.04 7.79 2.90
CA ASN A 68 16.97 8.48 1.99
C ASN A 68 16.64 8.28 0.49
N ALA A 69 15.67 7.42 0.16
CA ALA A 69 15.26 7.15 -1.21
C ALA A 69 13.74 6.97 -1.30
N LEU A 70 13.18 7.09 -2.49
CA LEU A 70 11.79 6.73 -2.72
C LEU A 70 11.62 5.21 -2.69
N ASN A 71 10.52 4.73 -2.14
CA ASN A 71 10.18 3.30 -2.14
C ASN A 71 10.16 2.72 -3.55
N SER A 72 9.63 3.47 -4.53
CA SER A 72 9.65 3.08 -5.94
C SER A 72 11.06 2.83 -6.49
N ASP A 73 12.02 3.68 -6.12
CA ASP A 73 13.40 3.54 -6.62
C ASP A 73 14.07 2.30 -6.02
N LEU A 74 13.83 2.03 -4.73
CA LEU A 74 14.31 0.84 -4.06
C LEU A 74 13.69 -0.44 -4.64
N PHE A 75 12.40 -0.42 -4.93
CA PHE A 75 11.71 -1.53 -5.58
C PHE A 75 12.31 -1.83 -6.95
N TRP A 76 12.43 -0.81 -7.80
CA TRP A 76 12.97 -1.00 -9.15
C TRP A 76 14.45 -1.35 -9.17
N LYS A 77 15.23 -0.88 -8.20
CA LYS A 77 16.62 -1.33 -8.01
C LYS A 77 16.70 -2.82 -7.69
N ALA A 78 15.82 -3.32 -6.82
CA ALA A 78 15.75 -4.75 -6.53
C ALA A 78 15.30 -5.55 -7.76
N TYR A 79 14.34 -5.03 -8.52
CA TYR A 79 13.86 -5.65 -9.76
C TYR A 79 14.97 -5.72 -10.82
N ALA A 80 15.69 -4.61 -11.03
CA ALA A 80 16.82 -4.54 -11.96
C ALA A 80 17.94 -5.53 -11.59
N SER A 81 18.17 -5.76 -10.31
CA SER A 81 19.21 -6.73 -9.86
C SER A 81 18.91 -8.16 -10.26
N GLU A 82 17.67 -8.49 -10.59
CA GLU A 82 17.26 -9.84 -10.99
C GLU A 82 17.05 -9.96 -12.50
N PHE A 83 16.40 -8.97 -13.10
CA PHE A 83 15.95 -9.03 -14.50
C PHE A 83 16.69 -8.05 -15.43
N GLY A 84 17.48 -7.13 -14.88
CA GLY A 84 18.20 -6.11 -15.65
C GLY A 84 17.42 -4.80 -15.84
N GLU A 85 18.14 -3.73 -16.19
CA GLU A 85 17.57 -2.38 -16.36
C GLU A 85 16.61 -2.31 -17.58
N GLU A 86 16.88 -3.06 -18.63
CA GLU A 86 16.00 -3.09 -19.81
C GLU A 86 14.60 -3.60 -19.46
N GLU A 87 14.53 -4.63 -18.61
CA GLU A 87 13.25 -5.15 -18.14
C GLU A 87 12.54 -4.16 -17.20
N VAL A 88 13.26 -3.35 -16.44
CA VAL A 88 12.66 -2.25 -15.66
C VAL A 88 11.96 -1.26 -16.59
N VAL A 89 12.62 -0.83 -17.66
CA VAL A 89 12.03 0.11 -18.63
C VAL A 89 10.76 -0.46 -19.26
N LYS A 90 10.78 -1.74 -19.61
CA LYS A 90 9.64 -2.46 -20.18
C LYS A 90 8.50 -2.62 -19.19
N MET A 91 8.79 -2.96 -17.93
CA MET A 91 7.77 -3.35 -16.95
C MET A 91 7.18 -2.19 -16.15
N LYS A 92 7.86 -1.05 -16.02
CA LYS A 92 7.29 0.13 -15.36
C LYS A 92 5.89 0.50 -15.88
N PRO A 93 5.68 0.71 -17.19
CA PRO A 93 4.36 1.02 -17.71
C PRO A 93 3.34 -0.10 -17.53
N VAL A 94 3.77 -1.37 -17.52
CA VAL A 94 2.91 -2.53 -17.26
C VAL A 94 2.39 -2.53 -15.82
N PHE A 95 3.25 -2.18 -14.85
CA PHE A 95 2.86 -2.02 -13.46
C PHE A 95 1.94 -0.83 -13.25
N ASP A 96 2.23 0.32 -13.89
CA ASP A 96 1.35 1.49 -13.83
C ASP A 96 -0.05 1.14 -14.36
N GLU A 97 -0.14 0.44 -15.50
CA GLU A 97 -1.39 -0.03 -16.05
C GLU A 97 -2.10 -1.03 -15.12
N PHE A 98 -1.36 -1.97 -14.53
CA PHE A 98 -1.89 -2.92 -13.55
C PHE A 98 -2.55 -2.21 -12.37
N TYR A 99 -1.87 -1.23 -11.75
CA TYR A 99 -2.43 -0.50 -10.62
C TYR A 99 -3.63 0.34 -11.00
N PHE A 100 -3.65 0.87 -12.22
CA PHE A 100 -4.79 1.65 -12.70
C PHE A 100 -6.02 0.79 -13.00
N ASN A 101 -5.84 -0.42 -13.49
CA ASN A 101 -6.91 -1.30 -13.99
C ASN A 101 -7.17 -2.49 -13.07
N GLU A 102 -6.27 -3.50 -13.13
CA GLU A 102 -6.51 -4.83 -12.56
C GLU A 102 -6.47 -4.85 -11.03
N PHE A 103 -5.62 -4.01 -10.43
CA PHE A 103 -5.48 -3.92 -8.96
C PHE A 103 -6.82 -3.63 -8.26
N ARG A 104 -7.70 -2.87 -8.90
CA ARG A 104 -9.03 -2.55 -8.36
C ARG A 104 -9.89 -3.80 -8.11
N GLN A 105 -9.58 -4.92 -8.75
CA GLN A 105 -10.28 -6.19 -8.51
C GLN A 105 -9.95 -6.77 -7.14
N ALA A 106 -8.81 -6.39 -6.52
CA ALA A 106 -8.46 -6.83 -5.18
C ALA A 106 -9.44 -6.35 -4.09
N LYS A 107 -10.26 -5.32 -4.37
CA LYS A 107 -11.30 -4.86 -3.44
C LYS A 107 -12.31 -5.94 -3.04
N VAL A 108 -12.45 -7.02 -3.82
CA VAL A 108 -13.40 -8.10 -3.53
C VAL A 108 -13.07 -8.85 -2.23
N VAL A 109 -11.82 -8.78 -1.78
CA VAL A 109 -11.35 -9.37 -0.53
C VAL A 109 -11.22 -8.35 0.60
N CYS A 110 -11.62 -7.10 0.35
CA CYS A 110 -11.72 -6.07 1.38
C CYS A 110 -13.15 -6.07 1.94
N GLY A 111 -13.25 -5.98 3.26
CA GLY A 111 -14.53 -5.86 3.94
C GLY A 111 -15.05 -4.43 4.02
N GLU A 112 -16.24 -4.27 4.58
CA GLU A 112 -16.79 -2.98 4.97
C GLU A 112 -16.71 -2.82 6.49
N ASN A 113 -16.21 -1.67 6.94
CA ASN A 113 -16.26 -1.29 8.34
C ASN A 113 -17.40 -0.26 8.53
N PRO A 114 -18.57 -0.67 9.06
CA PRO A 114 -19.71 0.24 9.22
C PRO A 114 -19.44 1.36 10.22
N TRP A 115 -18.42 1.22 11.07
CA TRP A 115 -18.00 2.22 12.04
C TRP A 115 -17.02 3.25 11.46
N ALA A 116 -16.27 2.91 10.41
CA ALA A 116 -15.26 3.81 9.84
C ALA A 116 -15.86 5.17 9.45
N ALA A 117 -16.91 5.16 8.64
CA ALA A 117 -17.59 6.39 8.23
C ALA A 117 -18.20 7.16 9.42
N LYS A 118 -18.73 6.45 10.42
CA LYS A 118 -19.33 7.07 11.62
C LYS A 118 -18.28 7.77 12.47
N VAL A 119 -17.14 7.10 12.71
CA VAL A 119 -16.05 7.66 13.53
C VAL A 119 -15.42 8.88 12.85
N VAL A 120 -15.12 8.77 11.54
CA VAL A 120 -14.58 9.91 10.78
C VAL A 120 -15.54 11.10 10.77
N ARG A 121 -16.83 10.85 10.57
CA ARG A 121 -17.88 11.91 10.63
C ARG A 121 -17.92 12.55 12.00
N HIS A 122 -17.95 11.75 13.06
CA HIS A 122 -17.95 12.26 14.43
C HIS A 122 -16.73 13.15 14.74
N CYS A 123 -15.54 12.76 14.30
CA CYS A 123 -14.36 13.60 14.45
C CYS A 123 -14.50 14.94 13.72
N LYS A 124 -15.06 14.95 12.50
CA LYS A 124 -15.32 16.18 11.75
C LYS A 124 -16.36 17.08 12.45
N GLU A 125 -17.43 16.50 12.98
CA GLU A 125 -18.46 17.22 13.74
C GLU A 125 -17.90 17.88 15.02
N LYS A 126 -16.86 17.28 15.60
CA LYS A 126 -16.10 17.85 16.74
C LYS A 126 -15.05 18.89 16.32
N GLY A 127 -14.97 19.25 15.04
CA GLY A 127 -13.99 20.21 14.52
C GLY A 127 -12.55 19.67 14.46
N LEU A 128 -12.36 18.36 14.57
CA LEU A 128 -11.06 17.74 14.51
C LEU A 128 -10.61 17.58 13.06
N LYS A 129 -9.32 17.81 12.79
CA LYS A 129 -8.71 17.40 11.51
C LYS A 129 -8.64 15.88 11.45
N THR A 130 -9.06 15.30 10.32
CA THR A 130 -8.96 13.86 10.08
C THR A 130 -7.93 13.59 9.01
N ILE A 131 -7.02 12.67 9.26
CA ILE A 131 -5.88 12.33 8.40
C ILE A 131 -5.87 10.81 8.24
N VAL A 132 -5.71 10.32 7.01
CA VAL A 132 -5.36 8.92 6.75
C VAL A 132 -3.84 8.83 6.71
N SER A 133 -3.29 7.96 7.55
CA SER A 133 -1.85 7.67 7.63
C SER A 133 -1.66 6.19 7.38
N THR A 134 -1.22 5.85 6.19
CA THR A 134 -0.98 4.47 5.78
C THR A 134 0.44 4.33 5.25
N SER A 135 0.96 3.11 5.29
CA SER A 135 2.29 2.76 4.76
C SER A 135 2.11 2.24 3.32
N PRO A 136 2.24 3.09 2.28
CA PRO A 136 1.95 2.66 0.92
C PRO A 136 3.06 1.74 0.41
N PHE A 137 2.74 0.46 0.23
CA PHE A 137 3.56 -0.47 -0.56
C PHE A 137 3.24 -0.38 -2.05
N PHE A 138 2.13 0.25 -2.41
CA PHE A 138 1.61 0.34 -3.76
C PHE A 138 1.69 1.76 -4.30
N HIS A 139 1.53 1.91 -5.60
CA HIS A 139 1.60 3.22 -6.25
C HIS A 139 0.48 4.13 -5.75
N HIS A 140 0.84 5.31 -5.23
CA HIS A 140 -0.10 6.26 -4.58
C HIS A 140 -1.05 7.00 -5.54
N LYS A 141 -1.03 6.66 -6.84
CA LYS A 141 -1.94 7.23 -7.86
C LYS A 141 -3.18 6.39 -8.11
N VAL A 142 -3.46 5.40 -7.25
CA VAL A 142 -4.66 4.55 -7.37
C VAL A 142 -5.81 5.15 -6.58
#